data_b7864117ed1c2c71a01c3124c41afb86
#
_entry.id   b7864117ed1c2c71a01c3124c41afb86
#
_cell.length_a   1.000
_cell.length_b   1.000
_cell.length_c   1.000
_cell.angle_alpha   90.00
_cell.angle_beta   90.00
_cell.angle_gamma   90.00
#
_symmetry.space_group_name_H-M   'P 1'
#
loop_
_entity.id
_entity.type
_entity.pdbx_description
1 polymer ?
#
loop_
_entity_poly.entity_id
_entity_poly.type
_entity_poly.pdbx_seq_one_letter_code
_entity_poly.pdbx_strand_id
1 'polypeptide(L)'
;MASRFNDYFGKRGMRYNQPTAPDTLERVCAFLAVGLLIVATIAVIKGRPQWGFISWQVWLHLATLAVVLAITPVMLLRKRGDSRHQLLGWIWSVCLFTTALVSLDMRTINNGGFSFIHILSVVTLIGVPVLIISARRRDLKRHRGQARAFVIGALLIAGFFSFPFNRMLGSWLFS
;
A
#
# COMPACT_ATOMS: atom_id res chain seq x y z
N MET A 1 -14.37 -6.67 44.10
CA MET A 1 -14.36 -7.07 42.68
C MET A 1 -14.15 -5.90 41.71
N ALA A 2 -14.53 -4.66 42.04
CA ALA A 2 -14.37 -3.45 41.20
C ALA A 2 -12.91 -2.95 41.04
N SER A 3 -12.02 -3.20 42.03
CA SER A 3 -10.63 -2.72 41.95
C SER A 3 -9.77 -3.37 40.86
N ARG A 4 -9.98 -4.68 40.59
CA ARG A 4 -9.24 -5.38 39.52
C ARG A 4 -9.62 -4.95 38.11
N PHE A 5 -10.84 -4.44 37.93
CA PHE A 5 -11.31 -3.95 36.64
C PHE A 5 -10.64 -2.63 36.27
N ASN A 6 -10.48 -1.74 37.25
CA ASN A 6 -9.79 -0.45 37.07
C ASN A 6 -8.28 -0.60 36.81
N ASP A 7 -7.61 -1.56 37.44
CA ASP A 7 -6.19 -1.84 37.21
C ASP A 7 -5.91 -2.37 35.78
N TYR A 8 -6.85 -3.13 35.21
CA TYR A 8 -6.72 -3.62 33.84
C TYR A 8 -6.87 -2.49 32.78
N PHE A 9 -7.74 -1.52 33.03
CA PHE A 9 -7.93 -0.37 32.13
C PHE A 9 -6.87 0.72 32.33
N GLY A 10 -6.37 0.93 33.54
CA GLY A 10 -5.31 1.88 33.85
C GLY A 10 -3.97 1.48 33.21
N LYS A 11 -3.60 0.19 33.24
CA LYS A 11 -2.36 -0.30 32.61
C LYS A 11 -2.40 -0.33 31.06
N ARG A 12 -3.58 -0.40 30.46
CA ARG A 12 -3.74 -0.26 28.98
C ARG A 12 -3.66 1.17 28.49
N GLY A 13 -3.96 2.16 29.33
CA GLY A 13 -3.87 3.58 29.00
C GLY A 13 -2.43 4.08 28.87
N MET A 14 -1.47 3.47 29.55
CA MET A 14 -0.07 3.92 29.56
C MET A 14 0.80 3.47 28.37
N ARG A 15 0.28 2.70 27.41
CA ARG A 15 1.00 2.31 26.18
C ARG A 15 0.80 3.27 25.00
N TYR A 16 0.12 4.39 25.20
CA TYR A 16 -0.23 5.32 24.12
C TYR A 16 0.77 6.48 23.97
N ASN A 17 2.05 6.24 24.22
CA ASN A 17 3.09 7.29 24.09
C ASN A 17 3.83 7.20 22.74
N GLN A 18 3.16 6.71 21.67
CA GLN A 18 3.71 6.82 20.32
C GLN A 18 3.29 8.19 19.75
N PRO A 19 4.24 8.96 19.18
CA PRO A 19 3.89 10.23 18.58
C PRO A 19 2.85 10.00 17.47
N THR A 20 1.70 10.64 17.62
CA THR A 20 0.61 10.63 16.63
C THR A 20 0.94 11.46 15.40
N ALA A 21 1.94 12.35 15.55
CA ALA A 21 2.43 13.18 14.46
C ALA A 21 3.25 12.38 13.45
N PRO A 22 3.15 12.72 12.15
CA PRO A 22 3.99 12.12 11.11
C PRO A 22 5.46 12.50 11.32
N ASP A 23 6.35 11.51 11.25
CA ASP A 23 7.79 11.74 11.24
C ASP A 23 8.32 12.09 9.83
N THR A 24 9.59 12.44 9.75
CA THR A 24 10.24 12.85 8.48
C THR A 24 10.13 11.74 7.41
N LEU A 25 10.32 10.48 7.80
CA LEU A 25 10.21 9.35 6.88
C LEU A 25 8.81 9.26 6.26
N GLU A 26 7.76 9.39 7.08
CA GLU A 26 6.37 9.33 6.61
C GLU A 26 6.02 10.50 5.70
N ARG A 27 6.55 11.68 5.97
CA ARG A 27 6.40 12.86 5.09
C ARG A 27 7.07 12.61 3.74
N VAL A 28 8.31 12.13 3.73
CA VAL A 28 9.03 11.79 2.50
C VAL A 28 8.27 10.71 1.70
N CYS A 29 7.85 9.63 2.36
CA CYS A 29 7.05 8.59 1.72
C CYS A 29 5.73 9.13 1.13
N ALA A 30 5.07 10.07 1.81
CA ALA A 30 3.84 10.68 1.32
C ALA A 30 4.09 11.49 0.03
N PHE A 31 5.15 12.31 -0.01
CA PHE A 31 5.51 13.06 -1.22
C PHE A 31 5.93 12.15 -2.37
N LEU A 32 6.71 11.10 -2.09
CA LEU A 32 7.10 10.11 -3.10
C LEU A 32 5.89 9.36 -3.66
N ALA A 33 4.90 9.02 -2.82
CA ALA A 33 3.67 8.37 -3.28
C ALA A 33 2.85 9.28 -4.22
N VAL A 34 2.77 10.58 -3.91
CA VAL A 34 2.13 11.56 -4.80
C VAL A 34 2.90 11.68 -6.11
N GLY A 35 4.23 11.82 -6.06
CA GLY A 35 5.07 11.88 -7.26
C GLY A 35 4.91 10.64 -8.15
N LEU A 36 4.92 9.45 -7.54
CA LEU A 36 4.72 8.19 -8.25
C LEU A 36 3.33 8.11 -8.89
N LEU A 37 2.29 8.56 -8.19
CA LEU A 37 0.92 8.60 -8.72
C LEU A 37 0.84 9.54 -9.94
N ILE A 38 1.44 10.72 -9.87
CA ILE A 38 1.47 11.68 -10.98
C ILE A 38 2.17 11.07 -12.20
N VAL A 39 3.38 10.51 -12.01
CA VAL A 39 4.17 9.92 -13.11
C VAL A 39 3.43 8.73 -13.72
N ALA A 40 2.84 7.85 -12.89
CA ALA A 40 2.04 6.73 -13.37
C ALA A 40 0.81 7.20 -14.17
N THR A 41 0.12 8.25 -13.71
CA THR A 41 -1.03 8.82 -14.41
C THR A 41 -0.62 9.38 -15.78
N ILE A 42 0.50 10.13 -15.85
CA ILE A 42 1.04 10.65 -17.11
C ILE A 42 1.37 9.48 -18.06
N ALA A 43 2.05 8.44 -17.57
CA ALA A 43 2.38 7.27 -18.37
C ALA A 43 1.11 6.60 -18.94
N VAL A 44 0.09 6.40 -18.10
CA VAL A 44 -1.19 5.81 -18.55
C VAL A 44 -1.87 6.67 -19.61
N ILE A 45 -1.90 8.00 -19.45
CA ILE A 45 -2.49 8.90 -20.45
C ILE A 45 -1.72 8.83 -21.77
N LYS A 46 -0.39 8.84 -21.74
CA LYS A 46 0.45 8.70 -22.94
C LYS A 46 0.28 7.35 -23.63
N GLY A 47 0.07 6.28 -22.86
CA GLY A 47 -0.18 4.93 -23.36
C GLY A 47 -1.56 4.72 -24.02
N ARG A 48 -2.41 5.76 -24.13
CA ARG A 48 -3.78 5.67 -24.66
C ARG A 48 -3.90 4.91 -26.00
N PRO A 49 -3.00 5.06 -26.99
CA PRO A 49 -3.10 4.32 -28.23
C PRO A 49 -3.02 2.80 -28.05
N GLN A 50 -2.44 2.31 -26.97
CA GLN A 50 -2.24 0.88 -26.70
C GLN A 50 -3.26 0.27 -25.74
N TRP A 51 -4.23 1.04 -25.23
CA TRP A 51 -5.19 0.58 -24.22
C TRP A 51 -6.02 -0.64 -24.66
N GLY A 52 -6.36 -0.74 -25.94
CA GLY A 52 -7.13 -1.84 -26.50
C GLY A 52 -6.43 -3.21 -26.44
N PHE A 53 -5.11 -3.22 -26.26
CA PHE A 53 -4.30 -4.45 -26.18
C PHE A 53 -4.04 -4.89 -24.73
N ILE A 54 -4.51 -4.10 -23.75
CA ILE A 54 -4.22 -4.34 -22.33
C ILE A 54 -5.33 -5.19 -21.72
N SER A 55 -4.92 -6.26 -21.03
CA SER A 55 -5.86 -7.15 -20.35
C SER A 55 -6.55 -6.45 -19.17
N TRP A 56 -7.75 -6.91 -18.82
CA TRP A 56 -8.54 -6.35 -17.73
C TRP A 56 -7.82 -6.47 -16.35
N GLN A 57 -6.98 -7.51 -16.19
CA GLN A 57 -6.18 -7.69 -14.96
C GLN A 57 -5.22 -6.52 -14.72
N VAL A 58 -4.56 -6.06 -15.79
CA VAL A 58 -3.66 -4.90 -15.71
C VAL A 58 -4.43 -3.64 -15.35
N TRP A 59 -5.60 -3.43 -15.92
CA TRP A 59 -6.46 -2.29 -15.59
C TRP A 59 -6.92 -2.33 -14.13
N LEU A 60 -7.35 -3.48 -13.64
CA LEU A 60 -7.75 -3.64 -12.25
C LEU A 60 -6.57 -3.40 -11.30
N HIS A 61 -5.38 -3.92 -11.63
CA HIS A 61 -4.15 -3.69 -10.89
C HIS A 61 -3.80 -2.20 -10.83
N LEU A 62 -3.79 -1.51 -11.97
CA LEU A 62 -3.50 -0.07 -12.04
C LEU A 62 -4.53 0.76 -11.27
N ALA A 63 -5.82 0.46 -11.40
CA ALA A 63 -6.88 1.17 -10.70
C ALA A 63 -6.77 1.02 -9.18
N THR A 64 -6.58 -0.21 -8.69
CA THR A 64 -6.44 -0.46 -7.26
C THR A 64 -5.17 0.16 -6.70
N LEU A 65 -4.03 0.13 -7.43
CA LEU A 65 -2.81 0.83 -7.05
C LEU A 65 -2.97 2.35 -7.03
N ALA A 66 -3.68 2.93 -8.00
CA ALA A 66 -3.94 4.37 -8.01
C ALA A 66 -4.71 4.80 -6.75
N VAL A 67 -5.73 4.04 -6.35
CA VAL A 67 -6.47 4.28 -5.10
C VAL A 67 -5.54 4.17 -3.88
N VAL A 68 -4.72 3.13 -3.81
CA VAL A 68 -3.77 2.93 -2.71
C VAL A 68 -2.77 4.09 -2.63
N LEU A 69 -2.18 4.50 -3.76
CA LEU A 69 -1.25 5.63 -3.82
C LEU A 69 -1.90 6.96 -3.43
N ALA A 70 -3.15 7.20 -3.84
CA ALA A 70 -3.90 8.42 -3.49
C ALA A 70 -4.24 8.49 -1.99
N ILE A 71 -4.58 7.36 -1.38
CA ILE A 71 -4.91 7.28 0.05
C ILE A 71 -3.65 7.35 0.92
N THR A 72 -2.52 6.82 0.46
CA THR A 72 -1.27 6.72 1.24
C THR A 72 -0.82 8.04 1.88
N PRO A 73 -0.70 9.18 1.16
CA PRO A 73 -0.29 10.45 1.78
C PRO A 73 -1.29 10.93 2.84
N VAL A 74 -2.59 10.72 2.60
CA VAL A 74 -3.64 11.06 3.58
C VAL A 74 -3.47 10.24 4.85
N MET A 75 -3.22 8.93 4.74
CA MET A 75 -3.01 8.03 5.87
C MET A 75 -1.74 8.33 6.67
N LEU A 76 -0.67 8.72 5.98
CA LEU A 76 0.61 9.03 6.61
C LEU A 76 0.61 10.39 7.31
N LEU A 77 -0.06 11.40 6.74
CA LEU A 77 0.01 12.79 7.21
C LEU A 77 -1.10 13.16 8.19
N ARG A 78 -2.24 12.43 8.21
CA ARG A 78 -3.36 12.71 9.11
C ARG A 78 -3.18 12.14 10.52
N LYS A 79 -4.00 12.66 11.44
CA LYS A 79 -4.19 12.09 12.78
C LYS A 79 -4.69 10.64 12.65
N ARG A 80 -4.05 9.75 13.38
CA ARG A 80 -4.29 8.30 13.33
C ARG A 80 -5.35 7.88 14.33
N GLY A 81 -6.07 6.80 13.99
CA GLY A 81 -6.99 6.13 14.92
C GLY A 81 -8.41 6.67 14.95
N ASP A 82 -8.72 7.73 14.20
CA ASP A 82 -10.10 8.22 14.02
C ASP A 82 -10.92 7.32 13.06
N SER A 83 -12.23 7.52 12.98
CA SER A 83 -13.12 6.75 12.10
C SER A 83 -12.73 6.84 10.62
N ARG A 84 -12.24 8.02 10.20
CA ARG A 84 -11.79 8.22 8.81
C ARG A 84 -10.50 7.44 8.53
N HIS A 85 -9.56 7.39 9.47
CA HIS A 85 -8.36 6.55 9.34
C HIS A 85 -8.73 5.07 9.23
N GLN A 86 -9.73 4.61 9.99
CA GLN A 86 -10.20 3.24 9.91
C GLN A 86 -10.84 2.93 8.55
N LEU A 87 -11.73 3.80 8.05
CA LEU A 87 -12.37 3.64 6.74
C LEU A 87 -11.35 3.62 5.61
N LEU A 88 -10.46 4.63 5.56
CA LEU A 88 -9.42 4.72 4.55
C LEU A 88 -8.45 3.53 4.63
N GLY A 89 -8.14 3.06 5.86
CA GLY A 89 -7.32 1.89 6.09
C GLY A 89 -7.95 0.60 5.55
N TRP A 90 -9.27 0.45 5.65
CA TRP A 90 -10.00 -0.66 5.05
C TRP A 90 -9.95 -0.59 3.52
N ILE A 91 -10.26 0.56 2.91
CA ILE A 91 -10.20 0.74 1.44
C ILE A 91 -8.79 0.46 0.95
N TRP A 92 -7.78 1.03 1.61
CA TRP A 92 -6.36 0.82 1.30
C TRP A 92 -5.96 -0.66 1.37
N SER A 93 -6.37 -1.36 2.43
CA SER A 93 -6.03 -2.77 2.63
C SER A 93 -6.72 -3.67 1.61
N VAL A 94 -8.00 -3.44 1.31
CA VAL A 94 -8.75 -4.21 0.31
C VAL A 94 -8.14 -3.99 -1.08
N CYS A 95 -7.88 -2.75 -1.47
CA CYS A 95 -7.26 -2.44 -2.76
C CYS A 95 -5.87 -3.07 -2.88
N LEU A 96 -5.03 -2.98 -1.84
CA LEU A 96 -3.69 -3.58 -1.86
C LEU A 96 -3.75 -5.11 -1.93
N PHE A 97 -4.68 -5.73 -1.20
CA PHE A 97 -4.91 -7.17 -1.25
C PHE A 97 -5.38 -7.62 -2.64
N THR A 98 -6.33 -6.91 -3.24
CA THR A 98 -6.81 -7.16 -4.61
C THR A 98 -5.68 -7.01 -5.62
N THR A 99 -4.87 -5.95 -5.50
CA THR A 99 -3.68 -5.75 -6.35
C THR A 99 -2.76 -6.96 -6.30
N ALA A 100 -2.47 -7.48 -5.10
CA ALA A 100 -1.58 -8.63 -4.92
C ALA A 100 -2.18 -9.92 -5.50
N LEU A 101 -3.49 -10.15 -5.35
CA LEU A 101 -4.20 -11.29 -5.96
C LEU A 101 -4.11 -11.25 -7.47
N VAL A 102 -4.44 -10.11 -8.07
CA VAL A 102 -4.41 -9.94 -9.53
C VAL A 102 -2.98 -10.10 -10.07
N SER A 103 -1.99 -9.63 -9.32
CA SER A 103 -0.57 -9.78 -9.69
C SER A 103 -0.10 -11.23 -9.75
N LEU A 104 -0.71 -12.15 -9.00
CA LEU A 104 -0.38 -13.58 -9.09
C LEU A 104 -0.82 -14.21 -10.41
N ASP A 105 -1.89 -13.69 -11.02
CA ASP A 105 -2.39 -14.15 -12.31
C ASP A 105 -1.62 -13.57 -13.51
N MET A 106 -0.88 -12.46 -13.28
CA MET A 106 -0.13 -11.77 -14.34
C MET A 106 1.24 -12.43 -14.58
N ARG A 107 1.24 -13.54 -15.34
CA ARG A 107 2.44 -14.36 -15.64
C ARG A 107 3.18 -13.98 -16.92
N THR A 108 2.92 -12.80 -17.47
CA THR A 108 3.48 -12.37 -18.77
C THR A 108 5.00 -12.09 -18.77
N ILE A 109 5.62 -11.94 -17.60
CA ILE A 109 7.00 -11.45 -17.47
C ILE A 109 8.05 -12.57 -17.63
N ASN A 110 7.70 -13.82 -17.38
CA ASN A 110 8.64 -14.95 -17.37
C ASN A 110 8.07 -16.16 -18.12
N ASN A 111 7.65 -15.97 -19.38
CA ASN A 111 7.13 -17.06 -20.25
C ASN A 111 6.12 -17.98 -19.54
N GLY A 112 5.25 -17.41 -18.70
CA GLY A 112 4.27 -18.15 -17.90
C GLY A 112 4.77 -18.63 -16.52
N GLY A 113 6.05 -18.42 -16.18
CA GLY A 113 6.65 -18.80 -14.90
C GLY A 113 6.52 -17.72 -13.82
N PHE A 114 6.75 -18.13 -12.57
CA PHE A 114 6.84 -17.20 -11.45
C PHE A 114 8.08 -16.31 -11.54
N SER A 115 7.92 -15.04 -11.19
CA SER A 115 9.01 -14.07 -11.11
C SER A 115 9.12 -13.49 -9.69
N PHE A 116 10.15 -12.69 -9.42
CA PHE A 116 10.35 -12.04 -8.12
C PHE A 116 9.12 -11.21 -7.66
N ILE A 117 8.34 -10.66 -8.59
CA ILE A 117 7.11 -9.92 -8.28
C ILE A 117 6.06 -10.80 -7.58
N HIS A 118 5.98 -12.09 -7.90
CA HIS A 118 5.04 -13.02 -7.26
C HIS A 118 5.39 -13.25 -5.79
N ILE A 119 6.69 -13.22 -5.42
CA ILE A 119 7.11 -13.28 -4.02
C ILE A 119 6.55 -12.08 -3.26
N LEU A 120 6.65 -10.88 -3.83
CA LEU A 120 6.10 -9.67 -3.23
C LEU A 120 4.58 -9.76 -3.09
N SER A 121 3.89 -10.34 -4.07
CA SER A 121 2.44 -10.57 -4.00
C SER A 121 2.07 -11.50 -2.86
N VAL A 122 2.77 -12.62 -2.68
CA VAL A 122 2.56 -13.56 -1.57
C VAL A 122 2.82 -12.88 -0.22
N VAL A 123 3.93 -12.14 -0.10
CA VAL A 123 4.26 -11.38 1.12
C VAL A 123 3.15 -10.36 1.43
N THR A 124 2.59 -9.71 0.42
CA THR A 124 1.50 -8.75 0.59
C THR A 124 0.20 -9.44 1.02
N LEU A 125 -0.14 -10.57 0.41
CA LEU A 125 -1.35 -11.35 0.76
C LEU A 125 -1.33 -11.85 2.21
N ILE A 126 -0.17 -12.24 2.71
CA ILE A 126 -0.01 -12.65 4.11
C ILE A 126 0.05 -11.43 5.03
N GLY A 127 0.77 -10.41 4.63
CA GLY A 127 1.07 -9.26 5.47
C GLY A 127 -0.10 -8.31 5.68
N VAL A 128 -1.01 -8.15 4.69
CA VAL A 128 -2.20 -7.29 4.84
C VAL A 128 -3.14 -7.79 5.94
N PRO A 129 -3.52 -9.07 6.02
CA PRO A 129 -4.25 -9.60 7.19
C PRO A 129 -3.53 -9.36 8.52
N VAL A 130 -2.22 -9.56 8.57
CA VAL A 130 -1.42 -9.32 9.79
C VAL A 130 -1.42 -7.83 10.18
N LEU A 131 -1.38 -6.93 9.20
CA LEU A 131 -1.52 -5.47 9.41
C LEU A 131 -2.87 -5.13 10.05
N ILE A 132 -3.97 -5.72 9.55
CA ILE A 132 -5.32 -5.52 10.08
C ILE A 132 -5.42 -6.08 11.51
N ILE A 133 -4.88 -7.28 11.76
CA ILE A 133 -4.88 -7.91 13.08
C ILE A 133 -4.11 -7.05 14.09
N SER A 134 -2.93 -6.51 13.71
CA SER A 134 -2.14 -5.63 14.57
C SER A 134 -2.90 -4.36 14.94
N ALA A 135 -3.65 -3.77 14.00
CA ALA A 135 -4.52 -2.63 14.25
C ALA A 135 -5.65 -2.98 15.25
N ARG A 136 -6.35 -4.10 15.03
CA ARG A 136 -7.44 -4.57 15.92
C ARG A 136 -6.94 -4.90 17.32
N ARG A 137 -5.73 -5.44 17.46
CA ARG A 137 -5.08 -5.73 18.74
C ARG A 137 -4.51 -4.49 19.43
N ARG A 138 -4.62 -3.29 18.79
CA ARG A 138 -4.05 -2.04 19.26
C ARG A 138 -2.52 -2.09 19.46
N ASP A 139 -1.84 -2.97 18.73
CA ASP A 139 -0.37 -3.01 18.69
C ASP A 139 0.12 -1.95 17.68
N LEU A 140 0.13 -0.71 18.13
CA LEU A 140 0.43 0.44 17.28
C LEU A 140 1.86 0.43 16.74
N LYS A 141 2.81 -0.12 17.51
CA LYS A 141 4.22 -0.22 17.08
C LYS A 141 4.32 -1.17 15.88
N ARG A 142 3.73 -2.34 15.99
CA ARG A 142 3.72 -3.36 14.92
C ARG A 142 2.94 -2.86 13.70
N HIS A 143 1.74 -2.31 13.91
CA HIS A 143 0.91 -1.76 12.84
C HIS A 143 1.65 -0.67 12.04
N ARG A 144 2.26 0.31 12.72
CA ARG A 144 3.02 1.39 12.08
C ARG A 144 4.23 0.87 11.30
N GLY A 145 4.97 -0.08 11.89
CA GLY A 145 6.12 -0.72 11.23
C GLY A 145 5.72 -1.45 9.95
N GLN A 146 4.63 -2.23 9.99
CA GLN A 146 4.10 -2.94 8.83
C GLN A 146 3.56 -2.00 7.76
N ALA A 147 2.81 -0.96 8.14
CA ALA A 147 2.32 0.05 7.20
C ALA A 147 3.47 0.72 6.44
N ARG A 148 4.54 1.10 7.14
CA ARG A 148 5.76 1.65 6.51
C ARG A 148 6.44 0.66 5.57
N ALA A 149 6.55 -0.60 5.98
CA ALA A 149 7.16 -1.64 5.15
C ALA A 149 6.38 -1.83 3.83
N PHE A 150 5.04 -1.80 3.87
CA PHE A 150 4.22 -1.86 2.67
C PHE A 150 4.36 -0.61 1.80
N VAL A 151 4.33 0.58 2.40
CA VAL A 151 4.49 1.82 1.64
C VAL A 151 5.86 1.85 0.94
N ILE A 152 6.93 1.52 1.64
CA ILE A 152 8.28 1.56 1.07
C ILE A 152 8.47 0.40 0.07
N GLY A 153 8.20 -0.84 0.47
CA GLY A 153 8.49 -2.04 -0.32
C GLY A 153 7.50 -2.25 -1.46
N ALA A 154 6.21 -2.37 -1.14
CA ALA A 154 5.19 -2.75 -2.12
C ALA A 154 4.73 -1.58 -2.99
N LEU A 155 4.75 -0.34 -2.50
CA LEU A 155 4.31 0.81 -3.28
C LEU A 155 5.48 1.57 -3.92
N LEU A 156 6.43 2.09 -3.14
CA LEU A 156 7.46 2.96 -3.68
C LEU A 156 8.52 2.19 -4.45
N ILE A 157 9.11 1.14 -3.86
CA ILE A 157 10.16 0.36 -4.53
C ILE A 157 9.56 -0.40 -5.70
N ALA A 158 8.54 -1.22 -5.52
CA ALA A 158 7.95 -1.99 -6.60
C ALA A 158 7.31 -1.08 -7.67
N GLY A 159 6.67 0.02 -7.25
CA GLY A 159 6.11 1.02 -8.15
C GLY A 159 7.19 1.69 -9.00
N PHE A 160 8.33 2.07 -8.42
CA PHE A 160 9.47 2.59 -9.17
C PHE A 160 9.96 1.58 -10.21
N PHE A 161 10.09 0.30 -9.85
CA PHE A 161 10.52 -0.75 -10.78
C PHE A 161 9.48 -1.09 -11.87
N SER A 162 8.32 -0.46 -11.89
CA SER A 162 7.36 -0.55 -12.99
C SER A 162 7.73 0.32 -14.20
N PHE A 163 8.75 1.17 -14.10
CA PHE A 163 9.19 2.07 -15.17
C PHE A 163 10.45 1.58 -15.90
N PRO A 164 11.56 1.19 -15.25
CA PRO A 164 12.77 0.77 -15.96
C PRO A 164 12.58 -0.61 -16.62
N PHE A 165 13.57 -1.05 -17.40
CA PHE A 165 13.68 -2.37 -18.02
C PHE A 165 12.59 -2.72 -19.04
N ASN A 166 12.22 -1.78 -19.91
CA ASN A 166 11.17 -1.95 -20.94
C ASN A 166 9.81 -2.39 -20.37
N ARG A 167 9.50 -1.97 -19.15
CA ARG A 167 8.18 -2.19 -18.56
C ARG A 167 7.14 -1.31 -19.24
N MET A 168 5.89 -1.77 -19.24
CA MET A 168 4.77 -1.12 -19.90
C MET A 168 4.65 0.38 -19.55
N LEU A 169 4.66 0.74 -18.26
CA LEU A 169 4.54 2.14 -17.83
C LEU A 169 5.76 2.98 -18.28
N GLY A 170 6.95 2.39 -18.24
CA GLY A 170 8.16 3.06 -18.73
C GLY A 170 8.13 3.27 -20.24
N SER A 171 7.76 2.26 -21.02
CA SER A 171 7.62 2.41 -22.47
C SER A 171 6.59 3.49 -22.85
N TRP A 172 5.47 3.56 -22.12
CA TRP A 172 4.48 4.60 -22.32
C TRP A 172 4.95 6.02 -21.92
N LEU A 173 5.77 6.10 -20.88
CA LEU A 173 6.26 7.37 -20.38
C LEU A 173 7.25 8.02 -21.36
N PHE A 174 8.11 7.20 -21.99
CA PHE A 174 9.22 7.65 -22.84
C PHE A 174 8.96 7.51 -24.35
N SER A 175 7.74 7.09 -24.76
CA SER A 175 7.27 7.07 -26.16
C SER A 175 6.89 8.46 -26.65
#